data_932b6a31e71ecc92f7b5f3a7f0ef1391
#
_entry.id   932b6a31e71ecc92f7b5f3a7f0ef1391
#
_cell.length_a   1.000
_cell.length_b   1.000
_cell.length_c   1.000
_cell.angle_alpha   90.00
_cell.angle_beta   90.00
_cell.angle_gamma   90.00
#
_symmetry.space_group_name_H-M   'P 1'
#
loop_
_entity.id
_entity.type
_entity.pdbx_description
1 polymer ?
#
loop_
_entity_poly.entity_id
_entity_poly.type
_entity_poly.pdbx_seq_one_letter_code
_entity_poly.pdbx_strand_id
1 'polypeptide(L)'
;QCRLSVPTLDQVASAALYDVGPEYFAAVREEYKRRRDTVMQKLQAIPGVICECPKGAFYVMAHLPVDDADTFQRWLLEEFEDNGDTVMFAPGEPFYATPGRGRSEIRIAYVLKQEDLERAMDLLALGIRAYNAR
;
A
#
# COMPACT_ATOMS: atom_id res chain seq x y z
N GLN A 1 -2.03 12.45 -25.25
CA GLN A 1 -1.34 13.75 -25.12
C GLN A 1 0.09 13.49 -24.69
N CYS A 2 1.05 13.77 -25.57
CA CYS A 2 2.46 13.64 -25.22
C CYS A 2 3.00 14.98 -24.77
N ARG A 3 3.52 15.07 -23.54
CA ARG A 3 4.39 16.18 -23.12
C ARG A 3 5.75 15.98 -23.77
N LEU A 4 6.24 17.00 -24.45
CA LEU A 4 7.57 16.98 -25.07
C LEU A 4 8.68 17.21 -24.07
N SER A 5 8.39 17.89 -22.94
CA SER A 5 9.36 18.18 -21.88
C SER A 5 8.67 18.38 -20.54
N VAL A 6 9.44 18.21 -19.47
CA VAL A 6 9.05 18.59 -18.11
C VAL A 6 8.98 20.11 -18.01
N PRO A 7 8.05 20.70 -17.22
CA PRO A 7 7.99 22.15 -17.00
C PRO A 7 9.34 22.73 -16.53
N THR A 8 9.73 23.88 -17.06
CA THR A 8 11.04 24.50 -16.77
C THR A 8 11.24 24.79 -15.29
N LEU A 9 10.19 25.24 -14.58
CA LEU A 9 10.26 25.50 -13.14
C LEU A 9 10.60 24.25 -12.34
N ASP A 10 9.98 23.11 -12.70
CA ASP A 10 10.26 21.83 -12.04
C ASP A 10 11.70 21.37 -12.30
N GLN A 11 12.24 21.61 -13.49
CA GLN A 11 13.63 21.29 -13.81
C GLN A 11 14.61 22.15 -12.99
N VAL A 12 14.38 23.46 -12.90
CA VAL A 12 15.22 24.38 -12.10
C VAL A 12 15.16 24.00 -10.62
N ALA A 13 13.97 23.76 -10.08
CA ALA A 13 13.80 23.34 -8.69
C ALA A 13 14.47 21.97 -8.40
N SER A 14 14.35 21.02 -9.31
CA SER A 14 14.94 19.68 -9.17
C SER A 14 16.47 19.71 -9.21
N ALA A 15 17.09 20.72 -9.83
CA ALA A 15 18.54 20.86 -9.82
C ALA A 15 19.12 21.03 -8.42
N ALA A 16 18.37 21.66 -7.49
CA ALA A 16 18.77 21.79 -6.09
C ALA A 16 18.87 20.45 -5.34
N LEU A 17 18.27 19.37 -5.86
CA LEU A 17 18.37 18.03 -5.25
C LEU A 17 19.78 17.44 -5.34
N TYR A 18 20.62 17.92 -6.27
CA TYR A 18 22.02 17.50 -6.34
C TYR A 18 22.87 17.99 -5.15
N ASP A 19 22.39 19.00 -4.43
CA ASP A 19 23.07 19.55 -3.24
C ASP A 19 22.64 18.83 -1.94
N VAL A 20 21.69 17.90 -2.03
CA VAL A 20 21.21 17.13 -0.87
C VAL A 20 22.24 16.08 -0.48
N GLY A 21 22.71 16.14 0.77
CA GLY A 21 23.72 15.24 1.29
C GLY A 21 23.22 13.78 1.47
N PRO A 22 24.15 12.82 1.54
CA PRO A 22 23.83 11.40 1.67
C PRO A 22 23.08 11.05 2.98
N GLU A 23 23.23 11.86 4.02
CA GLU A 23 22.56 11.71 5.32
C GLU A 23 21.03 11.82 5.19
N TYR A 24 20.53 12.68 4.31
CA TYR A 24 19.11 12.80 4.02
C TYR A 24 18.54 11.49 3.46
N PHE A 25 19.22 10.94 2.46
CA PHE A 25 18.78 9.67 1.84
C PHE A 25 18.88 8.49 2.79
N ALA A 26 19.88 8.48 3.68
CA ALA A 26 20.00 7.47 4.72
C ALA A 26 18.84 7.53 5.71
N ALA A 27 18.48 8.73 6.17
CA ALA A 27 17.36 8.95 7.08
C ALA A 27 16.01 8.55 6.43
N VAL A 28 15.76 8.94 5.17
CA VAL A 28 14.56 8.56 4.42
C VAL A 28 14.48 7.04 4.25
N ARG A 29 15.59 6.38 3.91
CA ARG A 29 15.63 4.93 3.76
C ARG A 29 15.30 4.20 5.05
N GLU A 30 15.84 4.64 6.20
CA GLU A 30 15.53 4.05 7.50
C GLU A 30 14.07 4.28 7.90
N GLU A 31 13.50 5.44 7.60
CA GLU A 31 12.09 5.71 7.83
C GLU A 31 11.18 4.77 7.02
N TYR A 32 11.41 4.64 5.71
CA TYR A 32 10.64 3.72 4.88
C TYR A 32 10.84 2.25 5.23
N LYS A 33 12.03 1.88 5.71
CA LYS A 33 12.27 0.55 6.23
C LYS A 33 11.42 0.25 7.46
N ARG A 34 11.34 1.18 8.44
CA ARG A 34 10.48 1.03 9.61
C ARG A 34 9.01 0.87 9.21
N ARG A 35 8.51 1.72 8.31
CA ARG A 35 7.13 1.64 7.79
C ARG A 35 6.86 0.31 7.11
N ARG A 36 7.76 -0.13 6.24
CA ARG A 36 7.69 -1.45 5.60
C ARG A 36 7.62 -2.57 6.62
N ASP A 37 8.52 -2.57 7.58
CA ASP A 37 8.63 -3.64 8.57
C ASP A 37 7.36 -3.71 9.44
N THR A 38 6.77 -2.56 9.80
CA THR A 38 5.46 -2.49 10.48
C THR A 38 4.35 -3.13 9.63
N VAL A 39 4.23 -2.73 8.37
CA VAL A 39 3.20 -3.29 7.47
C VAL A 39 3.41 -4.78 7.27
N MET A 40 4.64 -5.23 7.05
CA MET A 40 4.96 -6.65 6.86
C MET A 40 4.63 -7.49 8.08
N GLN A 41 4.98 -7.02 9.28
CA GLN A 41 4.65 -7.70 10.53
C GLN A 41 3.14 -7.90 10.69
N LYS A 42 2.36 -6.86 10.43
CA LYS A 42 0.89 -6.89 10.53
C LYS A 42 0.27 -7.80 9.46
N LEU A 43 0.69 -7.70 8.20
CA LEU A 43 0.18 -8.53 7.11
C LEU A 43 0.44 -10.01 7.35
N GLN A 44 1.66 -10.37 7.78
CA GLN A 44 2.03 -11.76 8.07
C GLN A 44 1.27 -12.37 9.26
N ALA A 45 0.73 -11.52 10.14
CA ALA A 45 -0.10 -11.97 11.25
C ALA A 45 -1.56 -12.27 10.84
N ILE A 46 -2.00 -11.90 9.62
CA ILE A 46 -3.34 -12.18 9.12
C ILE A 46 -3.36 -13.59 8.49
N PRO A 47 -4.17 -14.54 9.01
CA PRO A 47 -4.24 -15.87 8.44
C PRO A 47 -4.66 -15.86 6.96
N GLY A 48 -3.93 -16.60 6.12
CA GLY A 48 -4.23 -16.72 4.69
C GLY A 48 -3.68 -15.59 3.80
N VAL A 49 -3.09 -14.55 4.35
CA VAL A 49 -2.37 -13.53 3.58
C VAL A 49 -1.02 -14.07 3.13
N ILE A 50 -0.71 -13.89 1.85
CA ILE A 50 0.58 -14.24 1.26
C ILE A 50 1.23 -12.98 0.71
N CYS A 51 2.41 -12.62 1.22
CA CYS A 51 3.19 -11.49 0.74
C CYS A 51 4.69 -11.72 0.95
N GLU A 52 5.48 -11.18 0.03
CA GLU A 52 6.94 -11.15 0.14
C GLU A 52 7.40 -9.77 0.61
N CYS A 53 8.46 -9.74 1.43
CA CYS A 53 9.05 -8.50 1.90
C CYS A 53 9.74 -7.76 0.73
N PRO A 54 9.26 -6.57 0.33
CA PRO A 54 9.85 -5.84 -0.77
C PRO A 54 11.25 -5.32 -0.40
N LYS A 55 12.18 -5.44 -1.34
CA LYS A 55 13.56 -4.97 -1.18
C LYS A 55 13.76 -3.51 -1.59
N GLY A 56 12.74 -2.89 -2.14
CA GLY A 56 12.75 -1.50 -2.62
C GLY A 56 11.34 -0.97 -2.78
N ALA A 57 11.19 0.23 -3.33
CA ALA A 57 9.94 0.97 -3.45
C ALA A 57 9.33 1.33 -2.07
N PHE A 58 8.09 1.78 -2.08
CA PHE A 58 7.31 2.16 -0.90
C PHE A 58 5.92 1.50 -0.90
N TYR A 59 5.80 0.33 -1.55
CA TYR A 59 4.58 -0.46 -1.59
C TYR A 59 4.89 -1.96 -1.55
N VAL A 60 3.90 -2.74 -1.14
CA VAL A 60 3.91 -4.20 -1.13
C VAL A 60 2.69 -4.71 -1.90
N MET A 61 2.87 -5.82 -2.61
CA MET A 61 1.78 -6.63 -3.15
C MET A 61 1.48 -7.75 -2.16
N ALA A 62 0.20 -7.95 -1.86
CA ALA A 62 -0.25 -9.02 -0.99
C ALA A 62 -1.46 -9.74 -1.59
N HIS A 63 -1.46 -11.05 -1.53
CA HIS A 63 -2.64 -11.87 -1.81
C HIS A 63 -3.46 -11.99 -0.53
N LEU A 64 -4.74 -11.66 -0.59
CA LEU A 64 -5.67 -11.74 0.52
C LEU A 64 -6.54 -13.01 0.43
N PRO A 65 -6.98 -13.55 1.55
CA PRO A 65 -7.95 -14.66 1.59
C PRO A 65 -9.38 -14.17 1.34
N VAL A 66 -9.61 -13.51 0.19
CA VAL A 66 -10.91 -13.02 -0.28
C VAL A 66 -11.11 -13.47 -1.72
N ASP A 67 -12.36 -13.54 -2.17
CA ASP A 67 -12.75 -13.98 -3.50
C ASP A 67 -12.35 -12.96 -4.59
N ASP A 68 -12.51 -11.67 -4.29
CA ASP A 68 -12.28 -10.57 -5.22
C ASP A 68 -11.93 -9.29 -4.45
N ALA A 69 -10.75 -8.73 -4.73
CA ALA A 69 -10.24 -7.57 -4.00
C ALA A 69 -11.00 -6.27 -4.31
N ASP A 70 -11.54 -6.12 -5.51
CA ASP A 70 -12.36 -4.95 -5.87
C ASP A 70 -13.72 -4.99 -5.16
N THR A 71 -14.36 -6.15 -5.15
CA THR A 71 -15.62 -6.38 -4.40
C THR A 71 -15.41 -6.19 -2.90
N PHE A 72 -14.32 -6.73 -2.36
CA PHE A 72 -13.97 -6.55 -0.96
C PHE A 72 -13.72 -5.06 -0.61
N GLN A 73 -12.99 -4.33 -1.45
CA GLN A 73 -12.77 -2.90 -1.22
C GLN A 73 -14.07 -2.10 -1.25
N ARG A 74 -14.96 -2.39 -2.22
CA ARG A 74 -16.28 -1.74 -2.27
C ARG A 74 -17.06 -1.97 -0.99
N TRP A 75 -17.11 -3.20 -0.51
CA TRP A 75 -17.75 -3.54 0.74
C TRP A 75 -17.13 -2.83 1.95
N LEU A 76 -15.79 -2.73 2.02
CA LEU A 76 -15.13 -1.97 3.07
C LEU A 76 -15.55 -0.49 3.11
N LEU A 77 -15.79 0.10 1.95
CA LEU A 77 -16.17 1.51 1.84
C LEU A 77 -17.67 1.76 2.05
N GLU A 78 -18.52 0.80 1.74
CA GLU A 78 -19.98 0.94 1.78
C GLU A 78 -20.60 0.39 3.08
N GLU A 79 -20.02 -0.64 3.68
CA GLU A 79 -20.67 -1.40 4.74
C GLU A 79 -19.82 -1.61 6.00
N PHE A 80 -18.49 -1.50 5.90
CA PHE A 80 -17.59 -1.79 7.02
C PHE A 80 -17.07 -0.52 7.68
N GLU A 81 -17.14 -0.50 9.01
CA GLU A 81 -16.46 0.48 9.85
C GLU A 81 -16.01 -0.15 11.18
N ASP A 82 -14.95 0.41 11.75
CA ASP A 82 -14.56 0.16 13.13
C ASP A 82 -14.24 1.51 13.79
N ASN A 83 -15.07 1.91 14.76
CA ASN A 83 -15.01 3.23 15.41
C ASN A 83 -15.08 4.43 14.44
N GLY A 84 -15.83 4.31 13.35
CA GLY A 84 -15.98 5.32 12.31
C GLY A 84 -14.85 5.34 11.27
N ASP A 85 -13.89 4.43 11.37
CA ASP A 85 -12.78 4.30 10.41
C ASP A 85 -12.99 3.11 9.47
N THR A 86 -12.53 3.26 8.24
CA THR A 86 -12.36 2.17 7.27
C THR A 86 -11.01 2.27 6.57
N VAL A 87 -10.67 1.31 5.72
CA VAL A 87 -9.39 1.27 5.00
C VAL A 87 -9.60 1.09 3.50
N MET A 88 -8.72 1.70 2.72
CA MET A 88 -8.69 1.60 1.25
C MET A 88 -7.29 1.17 0.78
N PHE A 89 -7.26 0.38 -0.28
CA PHE A 89 -6.04 -0.07 -0.96
C PHE A 89 -6.22 0.00 -2.49
N ALA A 90 -5.23 -0.36 -3.27
CA ALA A 90 -5.38 -0.53 -4.71
C ALA A 90 -5.58 -2.01 -5.06
N PRO A 91 -6.72 -2.43 -5.65
CA PRO A 91 -6.91 -3.79 -6.16
C PRO A 91 -5.82 -4.18 -7.15
N GLY A 92 -5.41 -5.46 -7.14
CA GLY A 92 -4.25 -5.95 -7.87
C GLY A 92 -4.51 -6.22 -9.36
N GLU A 93 -5.72 -6.65 -9.72
CA GLU A 93 -6.04 -7.07 -11.09
C GLU A 93 -5.64 -6.03 -12.17
N PRO A 94 -5.86 -4.70 -12.00
CA PRO A 94 -5.48 -3.72 -13.01
C PRO A 94 -3.97 -3.61 -13.29
N PHE A 95 -3.11 -4.19 -12.47
CA PHE A 95 -1.66 -4.22 -12.70
C PHE A 95 -1.20 -5.37 -13.61
N TYR A 96 -2.11 -6.27 -13.99
CA TYR A 96 -1.81 -7.42 -14.85
C TYR A 96 -2.42 -7.24 -16.23
N ALA A 97 -1.67 -7.66 -17.26
CA ALA A 97 -2.18 -7.69 -18.64
C ALA A 97 -3.14 -8.86 -18.89
N THR A 98 -3.03 -9.93 -18.09
CA THR A 98 -3.87 -11.14 -18.21
C THR A 98 -5.13 -10.95 -17.39
N PRO A 99 -6.34 -11.00 -18.00
CA PRO A 99 -7.62 -10.88 -17.27
C PRO A 99 -7.75 -11.93 -16.17
N GLY A 100 -8.29 -11.53 -15.01
CA GLY A 100 -8.50 -12.39 -13.85
C GLY A 100 -7.25 -12.70 -13.01
N ARG A 101 -6.05 -12.30 -13.49
CA ARG A 101 -4.84 -12.41 -12.67
C ARG A 101 -4.79 -11.27 -11.64
N GLY A 102 -4.36 -11.60 -10.43
CA GLY A 102 -4.28 -10.62 -9.33
C GLY A 102 -5.63 -10.28 -8.70
N ARG A 103 -6.69 -11.07 -8.97
CA ARG A 103 -8.05 -10.80 -8.53
C ARG A 103 -8.19 -10.71 -7.01
N SER A 104 -7.45 -11.52 -6.26
CA SER A 104 -7.40 -11.48 -4.79
C SER A 104 -6.13 -10.78 -4.26
N GLU A 105 -5.43 -10.05 -5.13
CA GLU A 105 -4.23 -9.30 -4.75
C GLU A 105 -4.56 -7.83 -4.53
N ILE A 106 -3.79 -7.21 -3.65
CA ILE A 106 -3.87 -5.78 -3.37
C ILE A 106 -2.47 -5.17 -3.38
N ARG A 107 -2.41 -3.87 -3.67
CA ARG A 107 -1.21 -3.06 -3.47
C ARG A 107 -1.41 -2.09 -2.32
N ILE A 108 -0.52 -2.14 -1.34
CA ILE A 108 -0.50 -1.24 -0.18
C ILE A 108 0.73 -0.35 -0.30
N ALA A 109 0.54 0.98 -0.24
CA ALA A 109 1.62 1.94 -0.15
C ALA A 109 1.86 2.32 1.31
N TYR A 110 3.06 2.11 1.83
CA TYR A 110 3.41 2.43 3.22
C TYR A 110 4.00 3.84 3.35
N VAL A 111 3.21 4.84 2.91
CA VAL A 111 3.59 6.26 2.87
C VAL A 111 3.08 7.08 4.06
N LEU A 112 2.17 6.55 4.84
CA LEU A 112 1.61 7.20 6.02
C LEU A 112 2.59 7.13 7.20
N LYS A 113 2.26 7.82 8.30
CA LYS A 113 2.97 7.65 9.58
C LYS A 113 2.79 6.23 10.10
N GLN A 114 3.72 5.79 10.94
CA GLN A 114 3.71 4.42 11.46
C GLN A 114 2.42 4.07 12.19
N GLU A 115 1.92 4.98 13.05
CA GLU A 115 0.68 4.82 13.80
C GLU A 115 -0.54 4.62 12.88
N ASP A 116 -0.63 5.43 11.82
CA ASP A 116 -1.71 5.33 10.82
C ASP A 116 -1.61 4.02 10.02
N LEU A 117 -0.39 3.56 9.73
CA LEU A 117 -0.17 2.26 9.07
C LEU A 117 -0.57 1.09 9.96
N GLU A 118 -0.25 1.14 11.25
CA GLU A 118 -0.67 0.14 12.23
C GLU A 118 -2.20 0.07 12.27
N ARG A 119 -2.87 1.21 12.40
CA ARG A 119 -4.35 1.29 12.38
C ARG A 119 -4.94 0.76 11.07
N ALA A 120 -4.40 1.17 9.93
CA ALA A 120 -4.88 0.71 8.63
C ALA A 120 -4.76 -0.83 8.46
N MET A 121 -3.67 -1.42 8.94
CA MET A 121 -3.49 -2.88 8.89
C MET A 121 -4.41 -3.60 9.87
N ASP A 122 -4.70 -3.03 11.03
CA ASP A 122 -5.67 -3.58 11.97
C ASP A 122 -7.10 -3.54 11.39
N LEU A 123 -7.48 -2.44 10.73
CA LEU A 123 -8.75 -2.33 9.98
C LEU A 123 -8.84 -3.37 8.86
N LEU A 124 -7.76 -3.57 8.10
CA LEU A 124 -7.71 -4.59 7.06
C LEU A 124 -7.93 -6.00 7.64
N ALA A 125 -7.28 -6.32 8.75
CA ALA A 125 -7.44 -7.61 9.43
C ALA A 125 -8.86 -7.83 9.96
N LEU A 126 -9.48 -6.79 10.53
CA LEU A 126 -10.87 -6.81 10.99
C LEU A 126 -11.83 -6.97 9.81
N GLY A 127 -11.61 -6.20 8.73
CA GLY A 127 -12.41 -6.24 7.52
C GLY A 127 -12.39 -7.62 6.85
N ILE A 128 -11.22 -8.24 6.69
CA ILE A 128 -11.10 -9.60 6.13
C ILE A 128 -11.92 -10.61 6.96
N ARG A 129 -11.82 -10.52 8.29
CA ARG A 129 -12.60 -11.43 9.17
C ARG A 129 -14.09 -11.22 9.03
N ALA A 130 -14.54 -9.97 9.04
CA ALA A 130 -15.96 -9.64 8.92
C ALA A 130 -16.53 -10.01 7.54
N TYR A 131 -15.75 -9.75 6.48
CA TYR A 131 -16.11 -10.08 5.10
C TYR A 131 -16.30 -11.60 4.90
N ASN A 132 -15.40 -12.41 5.42
CA ASN A 132 -15.44 -13.86 5.29
C ASN A 132 -16.46 -14.55 6.22
N ALA A 133 -17.04 -13.80 7.17
CA ALA A 133 -18.07 -14.32 8.08
C ALA A 133 -19.52 -14.02 7.64
N ARG A 134 -19.72 -13.40 6.47
CA ARG A 134 -21.02 -13.02 5.91
C ARG A 134 -21.80 -14.23 5.41
#